data_5a7dc63190c1b8572d891dc97e5d876b
#
_entry.id   5a7dc63190c1b8572d891dc97e5d876b
#
_cell.length_a   1.000
_cell.length_b   1.000
_cell.length_c   1.000
_cell.angle_alpha   90.00
_cell.angle_beta   90.00
_cell.angle_gamma   90.00
#
_symmetry.space_group_name_H-M   'P 1'
#
loop_
_entity.id
_entity.type
_entity.pdbx_description
1 polymer ?
#
loop_
_entity_poly.entity_id
_entity_poly.type
_entity_poly.pdbx_seq_one_letter_code
_entity_poly.pdbx_strand_id
1 'polypeptide(L)'
;MYNETRGLVNYAVMRLIMEDLEIQNWAKAYIEVQQAHGLNTDHPKWWAVEKFMDIGGGDTTPEDSLKAILAVLRLEPAEKIIGVLAAGPLEDLIENAGPEVIDKVEILARQNPSFRHLLGGVWESGKPEVWKRILACRGEVW
;
A
#
# COMPACT_ATOMS: atom_id res chain seq x y z
N MET A 1 -6.00 41.87 -12.89
CA MET A 1 -6.28 40.92 -13.96
C MET A 1 -6.16 39.49 -13.41
N TYR A 2 -7.21 38.74 -13.48
CA TYR A 2 -7.22 37.36 -12.99
C TYR A 2 -6.30 36.50 -13.87
N ASN A 3 -5.38 35.75 -13.25
CA ASN A 3 -4.45 34.90 -13.99
C ASN A 3 -5.00 33.47 -13.96
N GLU A 4 -5.57 33.00 -15.06
CA GLU A 4 -6.15 31.68 -15.20
C GLU A 4 -5.14 30.57 -14.90
N THR A 5 -3.86 30.74 -15.23
CA THR A 5 -2.77 29.82 -14.95
C THR A 5 -2.60 29.59 -13.44
N ARG A 6 -2.78 30.65 -12.64
CA ARG A 6 -2.68 30.58 -11.18
C ARG A 6 -3.81 29.76 -10.57
N GLY A 7 -5.03 29.89 -11.11
CA GLY A 7 -6.18 29.09 -10.69
C GLY A 7 -6.00 27.61 -11.00
N LEU A 8 -5.47 27.26 -12.16
CA LEU A 8 -5.19 25.88 -12.57
C LEU A 8 -4.11 25.23 -11.69
N VAL A 9 -3.04 25.94 -11.35
CA VAL A 9 -1.98 25.46 -10.47
C VAL A 9 -2.53 25.20 -9.07
N ASN A 10 -3.34 26.10 -8.53
CA ASN A 10 -3.95 25.93 -7.21
C ASN A 10 -4.89 24.73 -7.17
N TYR A 11 -5.67 24.51 -8.23
CA TYR A 11 -6.55 23.35 -8.35
C TYR A 11 -5.77 22.02 -8.34
N ALA A 12 -4.68 21.96 -9.13
CA ALA A 12 -3.83 20.78 -9.19
C ALA A 12 -3.17 20.48 -7.83
N VAL A 13 -2.67 21.51 -7.14
CA VAL A 13 -2.07 21.37 -5.80
C VAL A 13 -3.11 20.89 -4.79
N MET A 14 -4.31 21.47 -4.80
CA MET A 14 -5.38 21.03 -3.89
C MET A 14 -5.80 19.58 -4.15
N ARG A 15 -5.85 19.18 -5.42
CA ARG A 15 -6.16 17.79 -5.77
C ARG A 15 -5.13 16.81 -5.22
N LEU A 16 -3.83 17.11 -5.34
CA LEU A 16 -2.75 16.30 -4.77
C LEU A 16 -2.86 16.21 -3.24
N ILE A 17 -3.18 17.31 -2.57
CA ILE A 17 -3.39 17.32 -1.11
C ILE A 17 -4.56 16.42 -0.73
N MET A 18 -5.67 16.48 -1.45
CA MET A 18 -6.84 15.66 -1.18
C MET A 18 -6.55 14.17 -1.38
N GLU A 19 -5.83 13.82 -2.46
CA GLU A 19 -5.42 12.43 -2.71
C GLU A 19 -4.53 11.91 -1.59
N ASP A 20 -3.58 12.71 -1.11
CA ASP A 20 -2.72 12.35 0.01
C ASP A 20 -3.51 12.14 1.30
N LEU A 21 -4.47 13.02 1.59
CA LEU A 21 -5.34 12.88 2.76
C LEU A 21 -6.21 11.62 2.69
N GLU A 22 -6.70 11.27 1.51
CA GLU A 22 -7.46 10.02 1.30
C GLU A 22 -6.60 8.79 1.58
N ILE A 23 -5.35 8.78 1.10
CA ILE A 23 -4.39 7.70 1.36
C ILE A 23 -4.08 7.59 2.86
N GLN A 24 -3.83 8.70 3.53
CA GLN A 24 -3.57 8.72 4.96
C GLN A 24 -4.79 8.23 5.77
N ASN A 25 -5.99 8.65 5.39
CA ASN A 25 -7.21 8.19 6.03
C ASN A 25 -7.41 6.69 5.85
N TRP A 26 -7.13 6.17 4.68
CA TRP A 26 -7.17 4.74 4.39
C TRP A 26 -6.19 3.97 5.28
N ALA A 27 -4.96 4.43 5.39
CA ALA A 27 -3.94 3.80 6.24
C ALA A 27 -4.34 3.78 7.71
N LYS A 28 -4.85 4.88 8.24
CA LYS A 28 -5.32 4.98 9.63
C LYS A 28 -6.50 4.06 9.89
N ALA A 29 -7.46 4.03 8.97
CA ALA A 29 -8.64 3.16 9.07
C ALA A 29 -8.23 1.68 9.06
N TYR A 30 -7.30 1.30 8.19
CA TYR A 30 -6.76 -0.06 8.13
C TYR A 30 -6.14 -0.47 9.47
N ILE A 31 -5.29 0.35 10.04
CA ILE A 31 -4.64 0.07 11.34
C ILE A 31 -5.70 -0.07 12.43
N GLU A 32 -6.70 0.78 12.45
CA GLU A 32 -7.76 0.75 13.45
C GLU A 32 -8.55 -0.57 13.40
N VAL A 33 -8.86 -1.06 12.20
CA VAL A 33 -9.52 -2.37 12.04
C VAL A 33 -8.62 -3.50 12.56
N GLN A 34 -7.32 -3.45 12.25
CA GLN A 34 -6.38 -4.49 12.67
C GLN A 34 -6.11 -4.48 14.18
N GLN A 35 -6.28 -3.35 14.84
CA GLN A 35 -6.17 -3.24 16.30
C GLN A 35 -7.38 -3.79 17.04
N ALA A 36 -8.53 -3.87 16.40
CA ALA A 36 -9.75 -4.38 17.00
C ALA A 36 -9.66 -5.91 17.18
N HIS A 37 -10.32 -6.43 18.22
CA HIS A 37 -10.30 -7.87 18.51
C HIS A 37 -11.29 -8.64 17.63
N GLY A 38 -10.86 -9.81 17.13
CA GLY A 38 -11.70 -10.75 16.38
C GLY A 38 -11.76 -10.47 14.87
N LEU A 39 -12.62 -11.21 14.17
CA LEU A 39 -12.94 -10.98 12.75
C LEU A 39 -13.91 -9.81 12.67
N ASN A 40 -13.45 -8.70 12.11
CA ASN A 40 -14.13 -7.42 12.18
C ASN A 40 -14.77 -6.98 10.86
N THR A 41 -15.40 -7.92 10.14
CA THR A 41 -16.15 -7.58 8.91
C THR A 41 -17.28 -6.59 9.17
N ASP A 42 -17.76 -6.52 10.42
CA ASP A 42 -18.77 -5.56 10.84
C ASP A 42 -18.19 -4.22 11.33
N HIS A 43 -16.86 -4.10 11.35
CA HIS A 43 -16.23 -2.86 11.80
C HIS A 43 -16.58 -1.71 10.83
N PRO A 44 -16.91 -0.51 11.34
CA PRO A 44 -17.28 0.63 10.49
C PRO A 44 -16.22 0.99 9.44
N LYS A 45 -14.96 0.65 9.71
CA LYS A 45 -13.83 0.95 8.80
C LYS A 45 -13.33 -0.27 8.04
N TRP A 46 -14.10 -1.35 8.00
CA TRP A 46 -13.77 -2.54 7.22
C TRP A 46 -13.51 -2.23 5.75
N TRP A 47 -14.12 -1.18 5.23
CA TRP A 47 -13.87 -0.69 3.88
C TRP A 47 -12.39 -0.52 3.54
N ALA A 48 -11.55 -0.19 4.55
CA ALA A 48 -10.12 -0.01 4.34
C ALA A 48 -9.41 -1.33 4.02
N VAL A 49 -9.90 -2.45 4.56
CA VAL A 49 -9.42 -3.80 4.22
C VAL A 49 -9.89 -4.19 2.83
N GLU A 50 -11.18 -4.03 2.55
CA GLU A 50 -11.77 -4.35 1.24
C GLU A 50 -11.08 -3.59 0.11
N LYS A 51 -10.74 -2.33 0.35
CA LYS A 51 -10.09 -1.49 -0.64
C LYS A 51 -8.73 -2.05 -1.08
N PHE A 52 -7.96 -2.66 -0.18
CA PHE A 52 -6.75 -3.38 -0.54
C PHE A 52 -7.03 -4.64 -1.35
N MET A 53 -8.15 -5.30 -1.10
CA MET A 53 -8.53 -6.53 -1.79
C MET A 53 -9.05 -6.27 -3.22
N ASP A 54 -9.37 -5.04 -3.56
CA ASP A 54 -10.10 -4.65 -4.77
C ASP A 54 -9.18 -4.28 -5.95
N ILE A 55 -7.96 -4.81 -5.96
CA ILE A 55 -6.94 -4.49 -6.96
C ILE A 55 -7.20 -5.15 -8.31
N GLY A 56 -7.78 -6.34 -8.30
CA GLY A 56 -7.86 -7.20 -9.49
C GLY A 56 -8.98 -6.87 -10.48
N GLY A 57 -9.81 -5.88 -10.24
CA GLY A 57 -10.96 -5.55 -11.12
C GLY A 57 -11.88 -4.50 -10.54
N GLY A 58 -11.51 -3.89 -9.42
CA GLY A 58 -12.28 -2.87 -8.75
C GLY A 58 -11.71 -1.46 -8.94
N ASP A 59 -12.04 -0.58 -8.01
CA ASP A 59 -11.70 0.84 -8.08
C ASP A 59 -10.30 1.18 -7.55
N THR A 60 -9.59 0.21 -6.95
CA THR A 60 -8.26 0.45 -6.40
C THR A 60 -7.18 0.23 -7.44
N THR A 61 -6.39 1.26 -7.73
CA THR A 61 -5.24 1.12 -8.61
C THR A 61 -4.07 0.49 -7.86
N PRO A 62 -3.19 -0.26 -8.57
CA PRO A 62 -1.97 -0.78 -7.96
C PRO A 62 -1.09 0.29 -7.33
N GLU A 63 -1.00 1.45 -7.96
CA GLU A 63 -0.24 2.58 -7.45
C GLU A 63 -0.79 3.11 -6.13
N ASP A 64 -2.10 3.26 -6.02
CA ASP A 64 -2.75 3.72 -4.79
C ASP A 64 -2.60 2.69 -3.66
N SER A 65 -2.70 1.40 -3.98
CA SER A 65 -2.46 0.34 -3.01
C SER A 65 -1.03 0.42 -2.44
N LEU A 66 -0.04 0.60 -3.31
CA LEU A 66 1.35 0.74 -2.87
C LEU A 66 1.56 1.99 -1.99
N LYS A 67 0.94 3.11 -2.36
CA LYS A 67 0.97 4.34 -1.56
C LYS A 67 0.35 4.14 -0.18
N ALA A 68 -0.77 3.43 -0.11
CA ALA A 68 -1.44 3.13 1.15
C ALA A 68 -0.60 2.20 2.04
N ILE A 69 0.05 1.19 1.47
CA ILE A 69 0.98 0.32 2.19
C ILE A 69 2.11 1.15 2.83
N LEU A 70 2.71 2.05 2.06
CA LEU A 70 3.75 2.95 2.56
C LEU A 70 3.23 3.87 3.66
N ALA A 71 2.00 4.37 3.52
CA ALA A 71 1.38 5.22 4.54
C ALA A 71 1.16 4.46 5.85
N VAL A 72 0.77 3.18 5.79
CA VAL A 72 0.67 2.31 6.97
C VAL A 72 2.03 2.18 7.65
N LEU A 73 3.09 1.90 6.90
CA LEU A 73 4.45 1.79 7.45
C LEU A 73 4.92 3.07 8.13
N ARG A 74 4.60 4.24 7.58
CA ARG A 74 4.96 5.53 8.17
C ARG A 74 4.33 5.78 9.53
N LEU A 75 3.21 5.14 9.81
CA LEU A 75 2.53 5.25 11.10
C LEU A 75 3.13 4.31 12.16
N GLU A 76 4.14 3.54 11.80
CA GLU A 76 4.88 2.64 12.70
C GLU A 76 3.96 1.74 13.54
N PRO A 77 3.08 0.94 12.89
CA PRO A 77 2.17 0.08 13.63
C PRO A 77 2.92 -1.07 14.30
N ALA A 78 2.22 -1.76 15.21
CA ALA A 78 2.77 -2.94 15.88
C ALA A 78 3.18 -4.03 14.89
N GLU A 79 4.15 -4.85 15.25
CA GLU A 79 4.69 -5.94 14.41
C GLU A 79 3.60 -6.90 13.89
N LYS A 80 2.57 -7.15 14.70
CA LYS A 80 1.43 -7.96 14.27
C LYS A 80 0.72 -7.37 13.05
N ILE A 81 0.58 -6.06 13.01
CA ILE A 81 -0.06 -5.36 11.88
C ILE A 81 0.86 -5.37 10.66
N ILE A 82 2.16 -5.24 10.85
CA ILE A 82 3.15 -5.36 9.78
C ILE A 82 3.08 -6.76 9.14
N GLY A 83 2.94 -7.81 9.95
CA GLY A 83 2.77 -9.16 9.46
C GLY A 83 1.53 -9.34 8.59
N VAL A 84 0.40 -8.80 9.02
CA VAL A 84 -0.85 -8.84 8.23
C VAL A 84 -0.73 -7.99 6.96
N LEU A 85 -0.07 -6.86 7.02
CA LEU A 85 0.16 -5.99 5.86
C LEU A 85 0.99 -6.70 4.78
N ALA A 86 2.01 -7.46 5.19
CA ALA A 86 2.82 -8.26 4.28
C ALA A 86 2.03 -9.42 3.66
N ALA A 87 1.36 -10.20 4.50
CA ALA A 87 0.64 -11.41 4.08
C ALA A 87 -0.70 -11.13 3.37
N GLY A 88 -1.25 -9.95 3.52
CA GLY A 88 -2.49 -9.53 2.87
C GLY A 88 -2.24 -8.51 1.76
N PRO A 89 -2.28 -7.21 2.06
CA PRO A 89 -2.21 -6.17 1.03
C PRO A 89 -1.01 -6.25 0.09
N LEU A 90 0.19 -6.47 0.61
CA LEU A 90 1.38 -6.51 -0.26
C LEU A 90 1.42 -7.78 -1.10
N GLU A 91 1.10 -8.92 -0.51
CA GLU A 91 1.02 -10.19 -1.25
C GLU A 91 -0.04 -10.13 -2.35
N ASP A 92 -1.22 -9.60 -2.07
CA ASP A 92 -2.29 -9.41 -3.05
C ASP A 92 -1.86 -8.49 -4.18
N LEU A 93 -1.14 -7.43 -3.87
CA LEU A 93 -0.61 -6.49 -4.86
C LEU A 93 0.38 -7.19 -5.81
N ILE A 94 1.29 -7.99 -5.28
CA ILE A 94 2.27 -8.73 -6.08
C ILE A 94 1.56 -9.80 -6.93
N GLU A 95 0.60 -10.49 -6.36
CA GLU A 95 -0.17 -11.53 -7.05
C GLU A 95 -0.97 -10.97 -8.22
N ASN A 96 -1.67 -9.85 -8.02
CA ASN A 96 -2.61 -9.32 -8.99
C ASN A 96 -2.02 -8.27 -9.93
N ALA A 97 -0.97 -7.57 -9.54
CA ALA A 97 -0.40 -6.46 -10.29
C ALA A 97 1.13 -6.41 -10.25
N GLY A 98 1.78 -7.55 -10.03
CA GLY A 98 3.22 -7.64 -9.91
C GLY A 98 4.00 -6.94 -11.04
N PRO A 99 3.73 -7.24 -12.31
CA PRO A 99 4.44 -6.60 -13.43
C PRO A 99 4.31 -5.07 -13.46
N GLU A 100 3.17 -4.54 -12.99
CA GLU A 100 2.89 -3.11 -12.98
C GLU A 100 3.66 -2.37 -11.89
N VAL A 101 3.95 -3.03 -10.77
CA VAL A 101 4.54 -2.39 -9.58
C VAL A 101 5.99 -2.76 -9.32
N ILE A 102 6.52 -3.81 -9.93
CA ILE A 102 7.83 -4.36 -9.56
C ILE A 102 8.98 -3.37 -9.67
N ASP A 103 8.96 -2.48 -10.66
CA ASP A 103 10.00 -1.46 -10.79
C ASP A 103 10.02 -0.52 -9.58
N LYS A 104 8.84 -0.07 -9.15
CA LYS A 104 8.68 0.78 -7.97
C LYS A 104 9.04 0.04 -6.69
N VAL A 105 8.65 -1.23 -6.60
CA VAL A 105 8.96 -2.10 -5.44
C VAL A 105 10.48 -2.22 -5.27
N GLU A 106 11.22 -2.45 -6.34
CA GLU A 106 12.68 -2.53 -6.28
C GLU A 106 13.33 -1.22 -5.80
N ILE A 107 12.85 -0.10 -6.32
CA ILE A 107 13.34 1.22 -5.90
C ILE A 107 13.06 1.45 -4.41
N LEU A 108 11.84 1.17 -3.96
CA LEU A 108 11.45 1.31 -2.56
C LEU A 108 12.26 0.40 -1.64
N ALA A 109 12.50 -0.83 -2.04
CA ALA A 109 13.30 -1.78 -1.25
C ALA A 109 14.73 -1.28 -1.05
N ARG A 110 15.30 -0.59 -2.04
CA ARG A 110 16.65 0.00 -1.92
C ARG A 110 16.69 1.25 -1.07
N GLN A 111 15.63 2.05 -1.08
CA GLN A 111 15.58 3.36 -0.43
C GLN A 111 14.97 3.34 0.97
N ASN A 112 14.13 2.34 1.28
CA ASN A 112 13.33 2.30 2.49
C ASN A 112 13.54 0.97 3.24
N PRO A 113 14.30 0.99 4.34
CA PRO A 113 14.55 -0.23 5.13
C PRO A 113 13.28 -0.89 5.66
N SER A 114 12.28 -0.10 6.05
CA SER A 114 10.99 -0.63 6.55
C SER A 114 10.23 -1.38 5.46
N PHE A 115 10.26 -0.87 4.23
CA PHE A 115 9.63 -1.53 3.10
C PHE A 115 10.38 -2.81 2.71
N ARG A 116 11.71 -2.78 2.71
CA ARG A 116 12.52 -3.98 2.47
C ARG A 116 12.24 -5.06 3.51
N HIS A 117 12.10 -4.68 4.77
CA HIS A 117 11.71 -5.59 5.85
C HIS A 117 10.32 -6.18 5.58
N LEU A 118 9.36 -5.35 5.20
CA LEU A 118 8.00 -5.80 4.86
C LEU A 118 8.00 -6.87 3.77
N LEU A 119 8.82 -6.69 2.72
CA LEU A 119 8.95 -7.69 1.65
C LEU A 119 9.42 -9.05 2.15
N GLY A 120 10.18 -9.10 3.22
CA GLY A 120 10.65 -10.36 3.83
C GLY A 120 9.52 -11.18 4.45
N GLY A 121 8.37 -10.57 4.71
CA GLY A 121 7.17 -11.25 5.23
C GLY A 121 6.19 -11.73 4.15
N VAL A 122 6.46 -11.49 2.88
CA VAL A 122 5.62 -11.91 1.76
C VAL A 122 5.97 -13.32 1.34
N TRP A 123 4.95 -14.16 1.15
CA TRP A 123 5.12 -15.51 0.62
C TRP A 123 5.18 -15.49 -0.91
N GLU A 124 5.71 -16.54 -1.50
CA GLU A 124 5.83 -16.67 -2.94
C GLU A 124 4.49 -16.38 -3.63
N SER A 125 4.46 -15.37 -4.49
CA SER A 125 3.24 -14.88 -5.12
C SER A 125 3.54 -14.32 -6.50
N GLY A 126 2.52 -14.31 -7.35
CA GLY A 126 2.60 -13.71 -8.66
C GLY A 126 3.40 -14.51 -9.67
N LYS A 127 3.79 -13.84 -10.74
CA LYS A 127 4.54 -14.46 -11.83
C LYS A 127 5.98 -14.77 -11.42
N PRO A 128 6.57 -15.90 -11.90
CA PRO A 128 7.95 -16.27 -11.56
C PRO A 128 8.99 -15.18 -11.82
N GLU A 129 8.86 -14.42 -12.89
CA GLU A 129 9.78 -13.34 -13.23
C GLU A 129 9.74 -12.20 -12.21
N VAL A 130 8.54 -11.86 -11.74
CA VAL A 130 8.33 -10.86 -10.70
C VAL A 130 8.88 -11.36 -9.37
N TRP A 131 8.54 -12.59 -9.00
CA TRP A 131 9.01 -13.18 -7.75
C TRP A 131 10.53 -13.26 -7.67
N LYS A 132 11.18 -13.60 -8.75
CA LYS A 132 12.64 -13.60 -8.84
C LYS A 132 13.22 -12.22 -8.48
N ARG A 133 12.60 -11.15 -8.94
CA ARG A 133 13.01 -9.78 -8.63
C ARG A 133 12.75 -9.43 -7.17
N ILE A 134 11.64 -9.90 -6.60
CA ILE A 134 11.36 -9.75 -5.16
C ILE A 134 12.45 -10.42 -4.32
N LEU A 135 12.81 -11.67 -4.65
CA LEU A 135 13.88 -12.40 -3.96
C LEU A 135 15.21 -11.66 -3.97
N ALA A 136 15.52 -10.95 -5.07
CA ALA A 136 16.75 -10.20 -5.20
C ALA A 136 16.79 -8.91 -4.39
N CYS A 137 15.64 -8.32 -4.06
CA CYS A 137 15.59 -7.01 -3.41
C CYS A 137 15.04 -7.01 -1.98
N ARG A 138 14.40 -8.11 -1.54
CA ARG A 138 13.84 -8.18 -0.17
C ARG A 138 14.94 -8.30 0.88
N GLY A 139 14.59 -7.96 2.13
CA GLY A 139 15.43 -8.21 3.30
C GLY A 139 15.35 -9.67 3.76
N GLU A 140 15.68 -9.89 5.02
CA GLU A 140 15.57 -11.22 5.64
C GLU A 140 14.12 -11.69 5.66
N VAL A 141 13.94 -13.00 5.52
CA VAL A 141 12.63 -13.67 5.63
C VAL A 141 12.29 -13.84 7.11
N TRP A 142 11.06 -13.53 7.49
CA TRP A 142 10.59 -13.64 8.89
C TRP A 142 9.17 -14.17 8.97
#